data_ee8827debe3379de5da18e176695cdfe
#
_entry.id   ee8827debe3379de5da18e176695cdfe
#
_cell.length_a   1.000
_cell.length_b   1.000
_cell.length_c   1.000
_cell.angle_alpha   90.00
_cell.angle_beta   90.00
_cell.angle_gamma   90.00
#
_symmetry.space_group_name_H-M   'P 1'
#
loop_
_entity.id
_entity.type
_entity.pdbx_description
1 polymer ?
#
loop_
_entity_poly.entity_id
_entity_poly.type
_entity_poly.pdbx_seq_one_letter_code
_entity_poly.pdbx_strand_id
1 'polypeptide(L)'
;MPIVTMIHINDCAMELAEIISGKIKNDGPIPFSDFMEMCLYYPDSGYYTSESNRIGRAGDFYTSSSLLPVMGTLLGKQLEEMWETLGEIPFTIVEYGAGTGALCKDILGYLSRNHKMYRDLRYCIIEKSPAMRTMEKNVLTEKVHWCESIHEVEGFNGCVLSNELVDNFSVHPVVMEKDLMEVFVGYEDGFTEVLRPAGPQLLGYLEELNITLPENFRTEINLEAVNWIGEAATALNKGYIITIDYGSQSGELYKSCRRNGTLLCYHKHEVNDSLYDHIGAQDITSHVNFSALSHWGAKKGLQECGFTDQCRFLLALGFNECVQEMVSAEKNMLVAARKATMLKQILLLEMGSKFKVLIQEKGIHKKDLSGLSLASLAPAAFT
;
A
#
# COMPACT_ATOMS: atom_id res chain seq x y z
N MET A 1 -9.03 -31.43 15.50
CA MET A 1 -9.95 -30.71 14.60
C MET A 1 -9.18 -29.75 13.70
N PRO A 2 -8.40 -30.21 12.72
CA PRO A 2 -7.84 -29.31 11.71
C PRO A 2 -8.25 -29.64 10.26
N ILE A 3 -9.16 -30.57 10.02
CA ILE A 3 -9.50 -31.00 8.66
C ILE A 3 -10.65 -30.19 8.03
N VAL A 4 -11.51 -29.56 8.84
CA VAL A 4 -12.67 -28.80 8.37
C VAL A 4 -12.28 -27.46 7.71
N THR A 5 -11.19 -26.82 8.17
CA THR A 5 -10.77 -25.50 7.64
C THR A 5 -10.09 -25.59 6.27
N MET A 6 -9.39 -26.69 5.96
CA MET A 6 -8.74 -26.88 4.65
C MET A 6 -9.73 -27.16 3.51
N ILE A 7 -10.83 -27.84 3.80
CA ILE A 7 -11.85 -28.16 2.80
C ILE A 7 -12.58 -26.88 2.36
N HIS A 8 -12.92 -25.97 3.30
CA HIS A 8 -13.62 -24.72 2.96
C HIS A 8 -12.81 -23.76 2.08
N ILE A 9 -11.50 -23.65 2.30
CA ILE A 9 -10.64 -22.74 1.52
C ILE A 9 -10.49 -23.22 0.08
N ASN A 10 -10.35 -24.51 -0.13
CA ASN A 10 -10.26 -25.09 -1.50
C ASN A 10 -11.60 -25.00 -2.25
N ASP A 11 -12.72 -25.13 -1.57
CA ASP A 11 -14.05 -25.06 -2.19
C ASP A 11 -14.35 -23.62 -2.65
N CYS A 12 -14.08 -22.60 -1.83
CA CYS A 12 -14.29 -21.19 -2.21
C CYS A 12 -13.36 -20.73 -3.34
N ALA A 13 -12.12 -21.19 -3.38
CA ALA A 13 -11.16 -20.84 -4.44
C ALA A 13 -11.53 -21.52 -5.79
N MET A 14 -12.03 -22.74 -5.76
CA MET A 14 -12.57 -23.42 -6.95
C MET A 14 -13.83 -22.70 -7.46
N GLU A 15 -14.71 -22.26 -6.57
CA GLU A 15 -15.92 -21.53 -6.93
C GLU A 15 -15.60 -20.19 -7.61
N LEU A 16 -14.63 -19.41 -7.12
CA LEU A 16 -14.24 -18.15 -7.75
C LEU A 16 -13.62 -18.35 -9.13
N ALA A 17 -12.77 -19.37 -9.30
CA ALA A 17 -12.21 -19.71 -10.60
C ALA A 17 -13.30 -20.10 -11.61
N GLU A 18 -14.34 -20.80 -11.18
CA GLU A 18 -15.52 -21.16 -12.02
C GLU A 18 -16.32 -19.91 -12.39
N ILE A 19 -16.53 -18.97 -11.44
CA ILE A 19 -17.23 -17.70 -11.70
C ILE A 19 -16.48 -16.88 -12.75
N ILE A 20 -15.16 -16.69 -12.58
CA ILE A 20 -14.34 -15.92 -13.52
C ILE A 20 -14.31 -16.61 -14.90
N SER A 21 -14.07 -17.92 -14.95
CA SER A 21 -14.06 -18.65 -16.21
C SER A 21 -15.41 -18.64 -16.90
N GLY A 22 -16.51 -18.73 -16.14
CA GLY A 22 -17.87 -18.59 -16.65
C GLY A 22 -18.14 -17.22 -17.27
N LYS A 23 -17.70 -16.14 -16.58
CA LYS A 23 -17.77 -14.78 -17.11
C LYS A 23 -17.01 -14.66 -18.44
N ILE A 24 -15.77 -15.16 -18.49
CA ILE A 24 -14.94 -15.11 -19.69
C ILE A 24 -15.56 -15.90 -20.84
N LYS A 25 -16.14 -17.08 -20.57
CA LYS A 25 -16.81 -17.89 -21.60
C LYS A 25 -18.05 -17.21 -22.19
N ASN A 26 -18.76 -16.41 -21.38
CA ASN A 26 -19.97 -15.72 -21.82
C ASN A 26 -19.65 -14.39 -22.52
N ASP A 27 -18.74 -13.58 -21.96
CA ASP A 27 -18.49 -12.18 -22.35
C ASP A 27 -17.23 -12.03 -23.23
N GLY A 28 -16.42 -13.09 -23.35
CA GLY A 28 -15.09 -13.05 -23.94
C GLY A 28 -14.00 -12.63 -22.93
N PRO A 29 -12.73 -12.57 -23.39
CA PRO A 29 -11.61 -12.16 -22.51
C PRO A 29 -11.84 -10.83 -21.82
N ILE A 30 -11.56 -10.78 -20.51
CA ILE A 30 -11.68 -9.60 -19.65
C ILE A 30 -10.31 -8.92 -19.44
N PRO A 31 -10.24 -7.59 -19.18
CA PRO A 31 -8.99 -6.93 -18.79
C PRO A 31 -8.35 -7.62 -17.59
N PHE A 32 -7.01 -7.67 -17.54
CA PHE A 32 -6.33 -8.22 -16.37
C PHE A 32 -6.67 -7.47 -15.09
N SER A 33 -6.92 -6.17 -15.17
CA SER A 33 -7.37 -5.38 -14.01
C SER A 33 -8.66 -5.90 -13.41
N ASP A 34 -9.65 -6.27 -14.23
CA ASP A 34 -10.91 -6.86 -13.75
C ASP A 34 -10.66 -8.25 -13.13
N PHE A 35 -9.77 -9.05 -13.74
CA PHE A 35 -9.36 -10.34 -13.20
C PHE A 35 -8.69 -10.20 -11.84
N MET A 36 -7.73 -9.26 -11.69
CA MET A 36 -7.03 -8.99 -10.44
C MET A 36 -7.99 -8.50 -9.36
N GLU A 37 -8.91 -7.57 -9.71
CA GLU A 37 -9.94 -7.09 -8.80
C GLU A 37 -10.82 -8.24 -8.29
N MET A 38 -11.24 -9.15 -9.17
CA MET A 38 -12.02 -10.32 -8.75
C MET A 38 -11.21 -11.26 -7.86
N CYS A 39 -9.95 -11.53 -8.18
CA CYS A 39 -9.08 -12.37 -7.36
C CYS A 39 -8.88 -11.82 -5.95
N LEU A 40 -8.75 -10.51 -5.81
CA LEU A 40 -8.45 -9.86 -4.54
C LEU A 40 -9.70 -9.51 -3.72
N TYR A 41 -10.76 -9.03 -4.39
CA TYR A 41 -11.89 -8.37 -3.71
C TYR A 41 -13.28 -8.94 -4.04
N TYR A 42 -13.39 -10.06 -4.75
CA TYR A 42 -14.70 -10.66 -4.97
C TYR A 42 -15.38 -11.00 -3.64
N PRO A 43 -16.67 -10.67 -3.44
CA PRO A 43 -17.35 -10.90 -2.17
C PRO A 43 -17.19 -12.33 -1.66
N ASP A 44 -16.82 -12.49 -0.42
CA ASP A 44 -16.65 -13.74 0.33
C ASP A 44 -15.60 -14.74 -0.20
N SER A 45 -15.11 -14.55 -1.43
CA SER A 45 -14.19 -15.51 -2.08
C SER A 45 -12.86 -14.88 -2.54
N GLY A 46 -12.76 -13.55 -2.58
CA GLY A 46 -11.52 -12.84 -2.89
C GLY A 46 -10.52 -12.92 -1.77
N TYR A 47 -9.25 -12.69 -2.09
CA TYR A 47 -8.14 -12.81 -1.15
C TYR A 47 -8.34 -11.97 0.12
N TYR A 48 -8.75 -10.71 0.00
CA TYR A 48 -8.96 -9.80 1.13
C TYR A 48 -10.37 -9.87 1.74
N THR A 49 -11.34 -10.47 1.05
CA THR A 49 -12.75 -10.50 1.48
C THR A 49 -13.16 -11.81 2.14
N SER A 50 -12.38 -12.87 1.95
CA SER A 50 -12.64 -14.17 2.59
C SER A 50 -12.34 -14.15 4.09
N GLU A 51 -13.03 -14.98 4.89
CA GLU A 51 -12.86 -15.06 6.36
C GLU A 51 -11.51 -15.64 6.82
N SER A 52 -10.59 -15.97 5.91
CA SER A 52 -9.30 -16.57 6.27
C SER A 52 -8.35 -15.52 6.85
N ASN A 53 -7.67 -15.85 7.97
CA ASN A 53 -6.58 -15.05 8.54
C ASN A 53 -5.35 -15.07 7.62
N ARG A 54 -5.21 -14.08 6.74
CA ARG A 54 -4.15 -14.03 5.71
C ARG A 54 -3.02 -13.06 6.03
N ILE A 55 -3.19 -12.19 7.03
CA ILE A 55 -2.18 -11.22 7.47
C ILE A 55 -1.63 -11.62 8.85
N GLY A 56 -0.31 -11.54 9.03
CA GLY A 56 0.39 -11.76 10.29
C GLY A 56 1.10 -13.12 10.38
N ARG A 57 1.50 -13.53 11.60
CA ARG A 57 2.34 -14.73 11.82
C ARG A 57 1.77 -16.04 11.32
N ALA A 58 0.48 -16.14 11.18
CA ALA A 58 -0.22 -17.33 10.64
C ALA A 58 -0.71 -17.11 9.21
N GLY A 59 -0.47 -15.95 8.60
CA GLY A 59 -0.91 -15.56 7.26
C GLY A 59 0.20 -15.68 6.22
N ASP A 60 -0.06 -15.15 5.04
CA ASP A 60 0.83 -15.32 3.88
C ASP A 60 2.02 -14.34 3.87
N PHE A 61 1.93 -13.21 4.57
CA PHE A 61 3.00 -12.22 4.68
C PHE A 61 2.95 -11.41 5.98
N TYR A 62 4.08 -10.77 6.30
CA TYR A 62 4.20 -9.80 7.39
C TYR A 62 4.11 -8.41 6.83
N THR A 63 3.20 -7.60 7.33
CA THR A 63 3.26 -6.15 7.11
C THR A 63 4.23 -5.50 8.10
N SER A 64 4.84 -4.38 7.71
CA SER A 64 5.73 -3.58 8.57
C SER A 64 5.06 -3.20 9.90
N SER A 65 3.76 -2.96 9.86
CA SER A 65 2.93 -2.59 11.01
C SER A 65 2.61 -3.74 11.97
N SER A 66 2.69 -4.99 11.52
CA SER A 66 2.33 -6.16 12.36
C SER A 66 3.42 -6.58 13.34
N LEU A 67 4.62 -6.00 13.22
CA LEU A 67 5.79 -6.54 13.89
C LEU A 67 6.04 -5.96 15.28
N LEU A 68 5.85 -4.68 15.51
CA LEU A 68 5.99 -4.02 16.83
C LEU A 68 5.59 -2.52 16.71
N PRO A 69 5.25 -1.83 17.81
CA PRO A 69 4.71 -0.46 17.79
C PRO A 69 5.69 0.65 17.36
N VAL A 70 6.90 0.28 16.90
CA VAL A 70 7.94 1.24 16.50
C VAL A 70 7.51 2.05 15.27
N MET A 71 6.96 1.37 14.25
CA MET A 71 6.51 2.04 13.02
C MET A 71 5.40 3.06 13.32
N GLY A 72 4.37 2.65 14.07
CA GLY A 72 3.27 3.53 14.45
C GLY A 72 3.72 4.67 15.36
N THR A 73 4.67 4.42 16.28
CA THR A 73 5.26 5.48 17.12
C THR A 73 5.97 6.53 16.27
N LEU A 74 6.78 6.11 15.30
CA LEU A 74 7.53 7.03 14.44
C LEU A 74 6.62 7.80 13.47
N LEU A 75 5.61 7.13 12.90
CA LEU A 75 4.58 7.81 12.12
C LEU A 75 3.77 8.78 12.98
N GLY A 76 3.47 8.42 14.22
CA GLY A 76 2.82 9.31 15.19
C GLY A 76 3.63 10.61 15.41
N LYS A 77 4.95 10.52 15.53
CA LYS A 77 5.84 11.70 15.62
C LYS A 77 5.74 12.58 14.37
N GLN A 78 5.74 11.95 13.18
CA GLN A 78 5.62 12.71 11.93
C GLN A 78 4.25 13.39 11.82
N LEU A 79 3.19 12.73 12.23
CA LEU A 79 1.83 13.28 12.20
C LEU A 79 1.65 14.42 13.23
N GLU A 80 2.28 14.33 14.39
CA GLU A 80 2.30 15.39 15.39
C GLU A 80 3.03 16.64 14.85
N GLU A 81 4.21 16.49 14.23
CA GLU A 81 4.92 17.58 13.56
C GLU A 81 4.10 18.22 12.44
N MET A 82 3.36 17.43 11.67
CA MET A 82 2.45 17.93 10.65
C MET A 82 1.30 18.73 11.24
N TRP A 83 0.72 18.28 12.34
CA TRP A 83 -0.30 19.01 13.08
C TRP A 83 0.21 20.37 13.62
N GLU A 84 1.40 20.38 14.20
CA GLU A 84 2.06 21.63 14.66
C GLU A 84 2.29 22.59 13.48
N THR A 85 2.77 22.07 12.35
CA THR A 85 3.00 22.85 11.13
C THR A 85 1.71 23.45 10.56
N LEU A 86 0.58 22.79 10.75
CA LEU A 86 -0.74 23.30 10.38
C LEU A 86 -1.29 24.36 11.34
N GLY A 87 -0.59 24.65 12.44
CA GLY A 87 -0.97 25.64 13.44
C GLY A 87 -1.90 25.08 14.52
N GLU A 88 -1.79 23.78 14.80
CA GLU A 88 -2.48 23.08 15.88
C GLU A 88 -4.02 23.18 15.79
N ILE A 89 -4.54 23.16 14.57
CA ILE A 89 -5.98 23.17 14.27
C ILE A 89 -6.57 21.76 14.42
N PRO A 90 -7.90 21.58 14.44
CA PRO A 90 -8.52 20.25 14.36
C PRO A 90 -7.93 19.43 13.21
N PHE A 91 -7.49 18.21 13.52
CA PHE A 91 -6.70 17.37 12.62
C PHE A 91 -7.42 16.05 12.36
N THR A 92 -7.57 15.71 11.10
CA THR A 92 -8.15 14.43 10.68
C THR A 92 -7.07 13.57 10.04
N ILE A 93 -6.91 12.34 10.51
CA ILE A 93 -6.12 11.31 9.85
C ILE A 93 -7.10 10.41 9.08
N VAL A 94 -6.86 10.20 7.80
CA VAL A 94 -7.60 9.26 6.98
C VAL A 94 -6.64 8.16 6.55
N GLU A 95 -6.76 6.98 7.15
CA GLU A 95 -5.97 5.80 6.80
C GLU A 95 -6.77 4.93 5.82
N TYR A 96 -6.13 4.57 4.71
CA TYR A 96 -6.68 3.60 3.77
C TYR A 96 -6.06 2.23 4.00
N GLY A 97 -6.92 1.19 4.09
CA GLY A 97 -6.47 -0.19 4.22
C GLY A 97 -5.70 -0.44 5.53
N ALA A 98 -6.34 -0.22 6.69
CA ALA A 98 -5.69 -0.38 7.99
C ALA A 98 -5.37 -1.84 8.36
N GLY A 99 -5.83 -2.81 7.56
CA GLY A 99 -5.55 -4.23 7.70
C GLY A 99 -5.97 -4.77 9.06
N THR A 100 -5.01 -5.12 9.92
CA THR A 100 -5.34 -5.59 11.29
C THR A 100 -5.65 -4.47 12.28
N GLY A 101 -5.55 -3.21 11.89
CA GLY A 101 -5.67 -2.04 12.77
C GLY A 101 -4.46 -1.79 13.67
N ALA A 102 -3.39 -2.57 13.55
CA ALA A 102 -2.23 -2.46 14.44
C ALA A 102 -1.53 -1.10 14.28
N LEU A 103 -1.33 -0.63 13.05
CA LEU A 103 -0.70 0.66 12.78
C LEU A 103 -1.50 1.82 13.37
N CYS A 104 -2.80 1.87 13.10
CA CYS A 104 -3.73 2.83 13.68
C CYS A 104 -3.64 2.86 15.22
N LYS A 105 -3.69 1.69 15.85
CA LYS A 105 -3.58 1.55 17.31
C LYS A 105 -2.30 2.16 17.86
N ASP A 106 -1.17 1.87 17.22
CA ASP A 106 0.14 2.33 17.68
C ASP A 106 0.33 3.83 17.45
N ILE A 107 -0.16 4.38 16.34
CA ILE A 107 -0.22 5.82 16.08
C ILE A 107 -1.05 6.51 17.15
N LEU A 108 -2.27 6.04 17.42
CA LEU A 108 -3.15 6.60 18.44
C LEU A 108 -2.52 6.48 19.84
N GLY A 109 -1.85 5.37 20.13
CA GLY A 109 -1.11 5.16 21.38
C GLY A 109 0.00 6.20 21.59
N TYR A 110 0.72 6.59 20.53
CA TYR A 110 1.67 7.69 20.59
C TYR A 110 0.99 9.04 20.76
N LEU A 111 0.04 9.38 19.89
CA LEU A 111 -0.64 10.68 19.87
C LEU A 111 -1.43 10.99 21.14
N SER A 112 -1.88 9.97 21.87
CA SER A 112 -2.60 10.12 23.14
C SER A 112 -1.76 10.83 24.23
N ARG A 113 -0.43 10.89 24.07
CA ARG A 113 0.48 11.60 24.97
C ARG A 113 0.36 13.11 24.84
N ASN A 114 -0.04 13.61 23.65
CA ASN A 114 -0.34 15.01 23.40
C ASN A 114 -1.84 15.26 23.59
N HIS A 115 -2.27 15.59 24.81
CA HIS A 115 -3.68 15.79 25.14
C HIS A 115 -4.36 16.89 24.32
N LYS A 116 -3.61 17.92 23.86
CA LYS A 116 -4.16 19.00 23.04
C LYS A 116 -4.52 18.49 21.65
N MET A 117 -3.61 17.82 20.98
CA MET A 117 -3.86 17.20 19.69
C MET A 117 -4.95 16.13 19.78
N TYR A 118 -4.78 15.20 20.73
CA TYR A 118 -5.65 14.02 20.85
C TYR A 118 -7.10 14.37 21.13
N ARG A 119 -7.38 15.46 21.85
CA ARG A 119 -8.76 15.90 22.15
C ARG A 119 -9.53 16.14 20.86
N ASP A 120 -8.96 16.88 19.92
CA ASP A 120 -9.63 17.34 18.69
C ASP A 120 -9.25 16.50 17.46
N LEU A 121 -8.49 15.41 17.67
CA LEU A 121 -8.14 14.45 16.63
C LEU A 121 -9.34 13.62 16.20
N ARG A 122 -9.55 13.50 14.91
CA ARG A 122 -10.44 12.54 14.27
C ARG A 122 -9.60 11.52 13.48
N TYR A 123 -9.83 10.24 13.70
CA TYR A 123 -9.18 9.18 12.91
C TYR A 123 -10.24 8.44 12.11
N CYS A 124 -10.10 8.43 10.79
CA CYS A 124 -11.01 7.76 9.86
C CYS A 124 -10.28 6.61 9.18
N ILE A 125 -10.91 5.45 9.06
CA ILE A 125 -10.42 4.31 8.30
C ILE A 125 -11.34 4.10 7.11
N ILE A 126 -10.76 3.99 5.92
CA ILE A 126 -11.43 3.54 4.70
C ILE A 126 -10.93 2.13 4.42
N GLU A 127 -11.79 1.13 4.64
CA GLU A 127 -11.48 -0.28 4.48
C GLU A 127 -12.53 -0.94 3.58
N LYS A 128 -12.09 -1.52 2.47
CA LYS A 128 -12.94 -2.17 1.47
C LYS A 128 -13.41 -3.55 1.94
N SER A 129 -12.59 -4.25 2.74
CA SER A 129 -12.87 -5.60 3.23
C SER A 129 -13.76 -5.60 4.48
N PRO A 130 -14.96 -6.22 4.45
CA PRO A 130 -15.78 -6.39 5.65
C PRO A 130 -15.10 -7.25 6.73
N ALA A 131 -14.29 -8.24 6.32
CA ALA A 131 -13.55 -9.10 7.23
C ALA A 131 -12.48 -8.30 7.99
N MET A 132 -11.66 -7.48 7.29
CA MET A 132 -10.67 -6.60 7.91
C MET A 132 -11.33 -5.57 8.81
N ARG A 133 -12.40 -4.93 8.37
CA ARG A 133 -13.18 -3.98 9.18
C ARG A 133 -13.67 -4.61 10.50
N THR A 134 -14.04 -5.89 10.49
CA THR A 134 -14.42 -6.62 11.69
C THR A 134 -13.23 -6.82 12.62
N MET A 135 -12.06 -7.18 12.09
CA MET A 135 -10.82 -7.32 12.87
C MET A 135 -10.40 -5.99 13.49
N GLU A 136 -10.42 -4.91 12.73
CA GLU A 136 -10.11 -3.55 13.18
C GLU A 136 -11.01 -3.13 14.36
N LYS A 137 -12.32 -3.33 14.26
CA LYS A 137 -13.28 -3.01 15.32
C LYS A 137 -13.03 -3.76 16.63
N ASN A 138 -12.41 -4.94 16.57
CA ASN A 138 -12.05 -5.70 17.76
C ASN A 138 -10.78 -5.17 18.46
N VAL A 139 -9.95 -4.40 17.76
CA VAL A 139 -8.64 -3.93 18.23
C VAL A 139 -8.65 -2.44 18.55
N LEU A 140 -9.46 -1.65 17.85
CA LEU A 140 -9.46 -0.20 17.88
C LEU A 140 -10.49 0.39 18.84
N THR A 141 -10.25 1.64 19.26
CA THR A 141 -11.00 2.35 20.29
C THR A 141 -12.03 3.30 19.69
N GLU A 142 -12.77 4.00 20.58
CA GLU A 142 -13.82 5.00 20.26
C GLU A 142 -13.38 6.19 19.38
N LYS A 143 -12.05 6.42 19.22
CA LYS A 143 -11.53 7.52 18.39
C LYS A 143 -11.61 7.24 16.89
N VAL A 144 -11.87 5.99 16.49
CA VAL A 144 -11.85 5.57 15.09
C VAL A 144 -13.25 5.57 14.51
N HIS A 145 -13.37 6.14 13.31
CA HIS A 145 -14.58 6.14 12.50
C HIS A 145 -14.32 5.41 11.20
N TRP A 146 -15.17 4.47 10.83
CA TRP A 146 -15.09 3.78 9.54
C TRP A 146 -15.93 4.50 8.51
N CYS A 147 -15.34 4.83 7.37
CA CYS A 147 -15.98 5.47 6.22
C CYS A 147 -16.00 4.51 5.03
N GLU A 148 -17.02 4.62 4.19
CA GLU A 148 -17.08 3.85 2.95
C GLU A 148 -16.19 4.48 1.85
N SER A 149 -16.02 5.80 1.89
CA SER A 149 -15.18 6.54 0.96
C SER A 149 -14.65 7.83 1.59
N ILE A 150 -13.63 8.42 0.96
CA ILE A 150 -13.07 9.69 1.40
C ILE A 150 -14.06 10.86 1.27
N HIS A 151 -15.09 10.73 0.43
CA HIS A 151 -16.12 11.75 0.26
C HIS A 151 -16.93 12.03 1.52
N GLU A 152 -16.98 11.07 2.46
CA GLU A 152 -17.63 11.29 3.76
C GLU A 152 -16.88 12.24 4.70
N VAL A 153 -15.64 12.55 4.37
CA VAL A 153 -14.75 13.43 5.14
C VAL A 153 -14.19 14.60 4.34
N GLU A 154 -14.78 14.93 3.20
CA GLU A 154 -14.32 16.02 2.33
C GLU A 154 -14.14 17.36 3.06
N GLY A 155 -13.13 18.13 2.63
CA GLY A 155 -12.82 19.45 3.16
C GLY A 155 -12.07 19.43 4.49
N PHE A 156 -11.51 18.30 4.90
CA PHE A 156 -10.75 18.20 6.15
C PHE A 156 -9.34 18.79 6.03
N ASN A 157 -8.80 19.16 7.20
CA ASN A 157 -7.38 19.48 7.37
C ASN A 157 -6.70 18.32 8.10
N GLY A 158 -5.54 17.87 7.61
CA GLY A 158 -4.88 16.75 8.26
C GLY A 158 -3.98 15.94 7.36
N CYS A 159 -4.06 14.62 7.45
CA CYS A 159 -3.21 13.71 6.70
C CYS A 159 -3.99 12.51 6.16
N VAL A 160 -3.80 12.21 4.88
CA VAL A 160 -4.14 10.90 4.29
C VAL A 160 -2.92 10.01 4.44
N LEU A 161 -3.12 8.80 4.95
CA LEU A 161 -2.08 7.79 5.17
C LEU A 161 -2.43 6.51 4.41
N SER A 162 -1.48 6.00 3.64
CA SER A 162 -1.52 4.66 3.07
C SER A 162 -0.20 3.93 3.31
N ASN A 163 -0.29 2.69 3.77
CA ASN A 163 0.86 1.82 4.00
C ASN A 163 0.54 0.43 3.43
N GLU A 164 1.30 -0.02 2.42
CA GLU A 164 1.07 -1.30 1.75
C GLU A 164 -0.38 -1.40 1.23
N LEU A 165 -0.75 -0.45 0.37
CA LEU A 165 -2.09 -0.32 -0.18
C LEU A 165 -2.08 -0.26 -1.71
N VAL A 166 -1.23 0.62 -2.27
CA VAL A 166 -1.28 0.98 -3.70
C VAL A 166 -0.74 -0.15 -4.58
N ASP A 167 0.12 -0.99 -4.03
CA ASP A 167 0.65 -2.21 -4.65
C ASP A 167 -0.42 -3.25 -4.97
N ASN A 168 -1.52 -3.25 -4.21
CA ASN A 168 -2.66 -4.17 -4.38
C ASN A 168 -3.79 -3.60 -5.26
N PHE A 169 -3.67 -2.37 -5.74
CA PHE A 169 -4.63 -1.81 -6.68
C PHE A 169 -4.56 -2.56 -8.02
N SER A 170 -5.72 -2.76 -8.61
CA SER A 170 -5.84 -3.47 -9.87
C SER A 170 -5.10 -2.76 -11.00
N VAL A 171 -4.20 -3.47 -11.67
CA VAL A 171 -3.33 -2.90 -12.70
C VAL A 171 -3.68 -3.40 -14.09
N HIS A 172 -3.26 -2.64 -15.10
CA HIS A 172 -3.31 -3.00 -16.51
C HIS A 172 -1.91 -3.39 -16.98
N PRO A 173 -1.57 -4.69 -17.07
CA PRO A 173 -0.33 -5.09 -17.71
C PRO A 173 -0.37 -4.76 -19.19
N VAL A 174 0.70 -4.15 -19.67
CA VAL A 174 0.86 -3.78 -21.07
C VAL A 174 2.15 -4.34 -21.64
N VAL A 175 2.15 -4.62 -22.93
CA VAL A 175 3.31 -5.07 -23.69
C VAL A 175 3.50 -4.14 -24.88
N MET A 176 4.70 -3.60 -25.05
CA MET A 176 5.05 -2.86 -26.23
C MET A 176 5.48 -3.85 -27.33
N GLU A 177 4.62 -4.12 -28.26
CA GLU A 177 4.95 -4.77 -29.52
C GLU A 177 5.29 -3.71 -30.59
N LYS A 178 4.72 -3.80 -31.76
CA LYS A 178 4.72 -2.70 -32.73
C LYS A 178 3.90 -1.51 -32.22
N ASP A 179 2.80 -1.82 -31.55
CA ASP A 179 1.91 -0.88 -30.87
C ASP A 179 1.77 -1.31 -29.39
N LEU A 180 1.29 -0.45 -28.52
CA LEU A 180 1.03 -0.79 -27.14
C LEU A 180 -0.17 -1.74 -27.05
N MET A 181 0.06 -2.92 -26.49
CA MET A 181 -0.96 -3.93 -26.27
C MET A 181 -1.28 -4.07 -24.78
N GLU A 182 -2.55 -4.21 -24.45
CA GLU A 182 -3.03 -4.51 -23.10
C GLU A 182 -3.26 -6.01 -22.95
N VAL A 183 -2.94 -6.55 -21.78
CA VAL A 183 -3.16 -7.96 -21.43
C VAL A 183 -4.59 -8.14 -20.93
N PHE A 184 -5.32 -9.00 -21.63
CA PHE A 184 -6.62 -9.54 -21.23
C PHE A 184 -6.47 -10.99 -20.79
N VAL A 185 -7.37 -11.44 -19.94
CA VAL A 185 -7.43 -12.84 -19.48
C VAL A 185 -8.51 -13.56 -20.24
N GLY A 186 -8.11 -14.60 -20.98
CA GLY A 186 -8.98 -15.56 -21.67
C GLY A 186 -9.07 -16.88 -20.89
N TYR A 187 -9.93 -17.79 -21.35
CA TYR A 187 -10.07 -19.12 -20.80
C TYR A 187 -10.34 -20.14 -21.90
N GLU A 188 -9.41 -21.09 -22.05
CA GLU A 188 -9.59 -22.27 -22.92
C GLU A 188 -9.57 -23.54 -22.08
N ASP A 189 -8.40 -24.15 -21.86
CA ASP A 189 -8.22 -25.30 -20.94
C ASP A 189 -7.60 -24.82 -19.60
N GLY A 190 -7.68 -23.52 -19.32
CA GLY A 190 -7.13 -22.78 -18.19
C GLY A 190 -7.15 -21.29 -18.51
N PHE A 191 -6.76 -20.45 -17.56
CA PHE A 191 -6.60 -19.01 -17.80
C PHE A 191 -5.40 -18.75 -18.70
N THR A 192 -5.57 -17.88 -19.70
CA THR A 192 -4.55 -17.56 -20.72
C THR A 192 -4.50 -16.07 -20.97
N GLU A 193 -3.36 -15.55 -21.41
CA GLU A 193 -3.24 -14.15 -21.81
C GLU A 193 -3.69 -13.95 -23.27
N VAL A 194 -4.43 -12.88 -23.47
CA VAL A 194 -4.87 -12.42 -24.80
C VAL A 194 -4.46 -10.96 -24.95
N LEU A 195 -3.63 -10.63 -25.91
CA LEU A 195 -3.23 -9.26 -26.18
C LEU A 195 -4.28 -8.54 -27.03
N ARG A 196 -4.65 -7.33 -26.63
CA ARG A 196 -5.52 -6.41 -27.38
C ARG A 196 -4.88 -5.02 -27.47
N PRO A 197 -5.16 -4.21 -28.49
CA PRO A 197 -4.68 -2.84 -28.55
C PRO A 197 -5.04 -2.07 -27.27
N ALA A 198 -4.07 -1.40 -26.66
CA ALA A 198 -4.29 -0.64 -25.44
C ALA A 198 -5.24 0.53 -25.65
N GLY A 199 -6.11 0.77 -24.67
CA GLY A 199 -7.07 1.87 -24.69
C GLY A 199 -6.42 3.25 -24.55
N PRO A 200 -7.16 4.34 -24.92
CA PRO A 200 -6.63 5.71 -24.88
C PRO A 200 -6.10 6.16 -23.51
N GLN A 201 -6.67 5.64 -22.42
CA GLN A 201 -6.25 5.98 -21.06
C GLN A 201 -4.84 5.46 -20.76
N LEU A 202 -4.51 4.25 -21.22
CA LEU A 202 -3.19 3.63 -21.04
C LEU A 202 -2.14 4.35 -21.90
N LEU A 203 -2.49 4.72 -23.13
CA LEU A 203 -1.63 5.52 -24.01
C LEU A 203 -1.36 6.89 -23.37
N GLY A 204 -2.41 7.58 -22.93
CA GLY A 204 -2.32 8.87 -22.26
C GLY A 204 -1.49 8.83 -20.97
N TYR A 205 -1.53 7.74 -20.21
CA TYR A 205 -0.70 7.58 -19.01
C TYR A 205 0.79 7.62 -19.35
N LEU A 206 1.23 6.87 -20.37
CA LEU A 206 2.63 6.86 -20.79
C LEU A 206 3.05 8.21 -21.41
N GLU A 207 2.19 8.80 -22.22
CA GLU A 207 2.43 10.09 -22.86
C GLU A 207 2.61 11.22 -21.82
N GLU A 208 1.73 11.29 -20.84
CA GLU A 208 1.79 12.29 -19.77
C GLU A 208 3.03 12.19 -18.90
N LEU A 209 3.54 10.99 -18.69
CA LEU A 209 4.79 10.74 -17.95
C LEU A 209 6.04 10.80 -18.86
N ASN A 210 5.88 11.12 -20.17
CA ASN A 210 6.95 11.08 -21.17
C ASN A 210 7.72 9.75 -21.21
N ILE A 211 6.99 8.62 -21.09
CA ILE A 211 7.56 7.28 -21.09
C ILE A 211 7.47 6.69 -22.48
N THR A 212 8.61 6.25 -23.00
CA THR A 212 8.70 5.46 -24.24
C THR A 212 9.19 4.07 -23.88
N LEU A 213 8.37 3.06 -24.11
CA LEU A 213 8.72 1.66 -23.86
C LEU A 213 9.43 1.10 -25.10
N PRO A 214 10.55 0.39 -24.92
CA PRO A 214 11.19 -0.34 -26.02
C PRO A 214 10.33 -1.55 -26.43
N GLU A 215 10.56 -2.07 -27.64
CA GLU A 215 9.88 -3.27 -28.14
C GLU A 215 10.09 -4.47 -27.21
N ASN A 216 9.06 -5.29 -27.03
CA ASN A 216 8.99 -6.42 -26.10
C ASN A 216 9.18 -6.04 -24.63
N PHE A 217 8.87 -4.80 -24.25
CA PHE A 217 8.85 -4.37 -22.85
C PHE A 217 7.44 -4.59 -22.27
N ARG A 218 7.39 -5.36 -21.18
CA ARG A 218 6.17 -5.58 -20.39
C ARG A 218 6.24 -4.77 -19.12
N THR A 219 5.13 -4.14 -18.73
CA THR A 219 5.01 -3.39 -17.48
C THR A 219 3.55 -3.27 -17.07
N GLU A 220 3.29 -2.69 -15.90
CA GLU A 220 1.96 -2.44 -15.36
C GLU A 220 1.65 -0.94 -15.35
N ILE A 221 0.41 -0.59 -15.69
CA ILE A 221 -0.15 0.76 -15.53
C ILE A 221 -1.23 0.69 -14.47
N ASN A 222 -1.10 1.48 -13.41
CA ASN A 222 -2.04 1.54 -12.30
C ASN A 222 -2.93 2.78 -12.43
N LEU A 223 -4.08 2.63 -13.10
CA LEU A 223 -5.06 3.72 -13.23
C LEU A 223 -5.86 3.94 -11.95
N GLU A 224 -6.02 2.91 -11.11
CA GLU A 224 -6.69 3.04 -9.82
C GLU A 224 -5.88 3.94 -8.88
N ALA A 225 -4.54 3.82 -8.87
CA ALA A 225 -3.67 4.72 -8.12
C ALA A 225 -3.76 6.17 -8.57
N VAL A 226 -3.94 6.41 -9.88
CA VAL A 226 -4.20 7.75 -10.43
C VAL A 226 -5.51 8.33 -9.91
N ASN A 227 -6.57 7.53 -9.90
CA ASN A 227 -7.87 7.94 -9.39
C ASN A 227 -7.80 8.20 -7.88
N TRP A 228 -7.21 7.26 -7.13
CA TRP A 228 -7.06 7.36 -5.67
C TRP A 228 -6.33 8.64 -5.24
N ILE A 229 -5.17 8.95 -5.82
CA ILE A 229 -4.43 10.17 -5.46
C ILE A 229 -5.22 11.44 -5.81
N GLY A 230 -5.99 11.39 -6.90
CA GLY A 230 -6.86 12.48 -7.33
C GLY A 230 -8.01 12.74 -6.36
N GLU A 231 -8.67 11.69 -5.86
CA GLU A 231 -9.74 11.76 -4.87
C GLU A 231 -9.19 12.22 -3.52
N ALA A 232 -8.09 11.63 -3.04
CA ALA A 232 -7.42 12.00 -1.80
C ALA A 232 -7.01 13.49 -1.81
N ALA A 233 -6.42 13.96 -2.91
CA ALA A 233 -6.05 15.36 -3.07
C ALA A 233 -7.27 16.29 -3.12
N THR A 234 -8.37 15.85 -3.68
CA THR A 234 -9.61 16.65 -3.78
C THR A 234 -10.27 16.81 -2.42
N ALA A 235 -10.36 15.71 -1.66
CA ALA A 235 -10.97 15.69 -0.34
C ALA A 235 -10.16 16.47 0.71
N LEU A 236 -8.84 16.50 0.59
CA LEU A 236 -7.95 17.24 1.47
C LEU A 236 -8.06 18.74 1.18
N ASN A 237 -8.45 19.54 2.19
CA ASN A 237 -8.45 20.99 2.09
C ASN A 237 -7.04 21.55 2.29
N LYS A 238 -6.39 21.19 3.41
CA LYS A 238 -5.02 21.60 3.76
C LYS A 238 -4.35 20.49 4.59
N GLY A 239 -3.15 20.10 4.19
CA GLY A 239 -2.44 19.02 4.91
C GLY A 239 -1.51 18.20 4.05
N TYR A 240 -1.42 16.92 4.38
CA TYR A 240 -0.42 16.03 3.79
C TYR A 240 -1.05 14.73 3.27
N ILE A 241 -0.36 14.10 2.35
CA ILE A 241 -0.58 12.71 1.96
C ILE A 241 0.75 11.97 2.15
N ILE A 242 0.74 10.89 2.93
CA ILE A 242 1.88 9.98 3.13
C ILE A 242 1.54 8.67 2.43
N THR A 243 2.33 8.29 1.45
CA THR A 243 2.25 6.98 0.79
C THR A 243 3.51 6.19 1.10
N ILE A 244 3.36 5.04 1.75
CA ILE A 244 4.44 4.10 2.08
C ILE A 244 4.14 2.80 1.35
N ASP A 245 4.99 2.45 0.39
CA ASP A 245 4.79 1.26 -0.42
C ASP A 245 6.10 0.83 -1.11
N TYR A 246 6.13 -0.37 -1.66
CA TYR A 246 7.27 -0.78 -2.46
C TYR A 246 7.07 -0.42 -3.93
N GLY A 247 8.13 0.06 -4.53
CA GLY A 247 8.10 0.57 -5.88
C GLY A 247 9.26 1.50 -6.18
N SER A 248 9.09 2.33 -7.20
CA SER A 248 10.15 3.24 -7.64
C SER A 248 9.57 4.42 -8.43
N GLN A 249 10.43 5.39 -8.72
CA GLN A 249 10.11 6.41 -9.71
C GLN A 249 10.17 5.82 -11.13
N SER A 250 9.50 6.45 -12.09
CA SER A 250 9.42 6.01 -13.49
C SER A 250 10.78 5.69 -14.11
N GLY A 251 11.80 6.53 -13.84
CA GLY A 251 13.15 6.31 -14.35
C GLY A 251 13.82 5.00 -13.92
N GLU A 252 13.37 4.39 -12.82
CA GLU A 252 13.83 3.08 -12.36
C GLU A 252 12.91 1.94 -12.79
N LEU A 253 11.58 2.18 -12.84
CA LEU A 253 10.60 1.16 -13.22
C LEU A 253 10.73 0.75 -14.68
N TYR A 254 11.01 1.72 -15.55
CA TYR A 254 11.08 1.48 -17.01
C TYR A 254 12.50 1.24 -17.53
N LYS A 255 13.45 0.87 -16.65
CA LYS A 255 14.78 0.42 -17.07
C LYS A 255 14.71 -0.94 -17.79
N SER A 256 15.56 -1.14 -18.77
CA SER A 256 15.63 -2.37 -19.58
C SER A 256 15.81 -3.66 -18.76
N CYS A 257 16.41 -3.58 -17.57
CA CYS A 257 16.52 -4.72 -16.66
C CYS A 257 15.18 -5.15 -16.01
N ARG A 258 14.12 -4.34 -16.12
CA ARG A 258 12.78 -4.62 -15.60
C ARG A 258 11.76 -4.91 -16.72
N ARG A 259 12.23 -5.39 -17.85
CA ARG A 259 11.43 -5.62 -19.06
C ARG A 259 10.30 -6.64 -18.94
N ASN A 260 10.20 -7.37 -17.86
CA ASN A 260 9.17 -8.40 -17.63
C ASN A 260 8.04 -7.92 -16.69
N GLY A 261 8.06 -6.64 -16.30
CA GLY A 261 7.11 -6.11 -15.32
C GLY A 261 7.50 -6.39 -13.87
N THR A 262 6.54 -6.18 -12.99
CA THR A 262 6.75 -6.24 -11.53
C THR A 262 5.69 -7.06 -10.79
N LEU A 263 4.72 -7.63 -11.50
CA LEU A 263 3.67 -8.47 -10.91
C LEU A 263 4.29 -9.66 -10.18
N LEU A 264 3.88 -9.83 -8.92
CA LEU A 264 4.27 -10.95 -8.06
C LEU A 264 3.06 -11.45 -7.29
N CYS A 265 3.09 -12.74 -6.96
CA CYS A 265 2.09 -13.38 -6.12
C CYS A 265 2.71 -13.87 -4.82
N TYR A 266 1.93 -13.79 -3.74
CA TYR A 266 2.31 -14.29 -2.42
C TYR A 266 1.29 -15.34 -1.96
N HIS A 267 1.78 -16.54 -1.69
CA HIS A 267 0.98 -17.65 -1.17
C HIS A 267 1.77 -18.42 -0.11
N LYS A 268 1.26 -18.50 1.11
CA LYS A 268 1.89 -19.23 2.24
C LYS A 268 3.37 -18.89 2.45
N HIS A 269 3.69 -17.59 2.46
CA HIS A 269 5.05 -17.05 2.57
C HIS A 269 5.99 -17.36 1.40
N GLU A 270 5.50 -17.91 0.32
CA GLU A 270 6.26 -18.11 -0.91
C GLU A 270 5.90 -17.06 -1.95
N VAL A 271 6.93 -16.52 -2.59
CA VAL A 271 6.81 -15.56 -3.69
C VAL A 271 6.87 -16.32 -5.00
N ASN A 272 5.93 -16.06 -5.88
CA ASN A 272 5.89 -16.68 -7.20
C ASN A 272 5.37 -15.69 -8.26
N ASP A 273 5.46 -16.05 -9.55
CA ASP A 273 4.96 -15.30 -10.69
C ASP A 273 3.77 -15.97 -11.40
N SER A 274 3.17 -16.96 -10.76
CA SER A 274 2.04 -17.74 -11.27
C SER A 274 0.72 -17.02 -11.05
N LEU A 275 0.43 -15.98 -11.84
CA LEU A 275 -0.73 -15.10 -11.69
C LEU A 275 -2.08 -15.83 -11.77
N TYR A 276 -2.13 -16.94 -12.47
CA TYR A 276 -3.36 -17.69 -12.76
C TYR A 276 -3.55 -18.94 -11.90
N ASP A 277 -2.65 -19.16 -10.94
CA ASP A 277 -2.78 -20.19 -9.91
C ASP A 277 -3.47 -19.63 -8.65
N HIS A 278 -3.96 -20.50 -7.80
CA HIS A 278 -4.51 -20.14 -6.49
C HIS A 278 -5.51 -18.97 -6.50
N ILE A 279 -6.44 -18.94 -7.47
CA ILE A 279 -7.44 -17.87 -7.67
C ILE A 279 -8.18 -17.58 -6.37
N GLY A 280 -8.13 -16.30 -5.93
CA GLY A 280 -8.71 -15.85 -4.66
C GLY A 280 -7.98 -16.35 -3.40
N ALA A 281 -6.88 -17.10 -3.54
CA ALA A 281 -6.13 -17.70 -2.45
C ALA A 281 -4.66 -17.25 -2.38
N GLN A 282 -4.22 -16.34 -3.26
CA GLN A 282 -2.92 -15.67 -3.23
C GLN A 282 -3.10 -14.17 -3.36
N ASP A 283 -2.18 -13.43 -2.78
CA ASP A 283 -2.06 -11.99 -3.00
C ASP A 283 -1.44 -11.74 -4.37
N ILE A 284 -1.88 -10.69 -5.06
CA ILE A 284 -1.34 -10.25 -6.35
C ILE A 284 -0.94 -8.79 -6.19
N THR A 285 0.33 -8.49 -6.43
CA THR A 285 0.89 -7.18 -6.19
C THR A 285 1.71 -6.68 -7.36
N SER A 286 1.84 -5.35 -7.46
CA SER A 286 2.69 -4.69 -8.44
C SER A 286 3.49 -3.55 -7.81
N HIS A 287 4.63 -3.17 -8.39
CA HIS A 287 5.38 -2.03 -7.89
C HIS A 287 4.68 -0.71 -8.17
N VAL A 288 4.61 0.13 -7.14
CA VAL A 288 4.03 1.48 -7.24
C VAL A 288 4.93 2.40 -8.07
N ASN A 289 4.33 3.12 -9.03
CA ASN A 289 4.99 4.21 -9.73
C ASN A 289 4.80 5.53 -8.97
N PHE A 290 5.77 5.89 -8.14
CA PHE A 290 5.71 7.12 -7.35
C PHE A 290 5.77 8.40 -8.19
N SER A 291 6.38 8.36 -9.39
CA SER A 291 6.32 9.50 -10.33
C SER A 291 4.89 9.76 -10.80
N ALA A 292 4.09 8.70 -10.97
CA ALA A 292 2.69 8.83 -11.33
C ALA A 292 1.89 9.51 -10.20
N LEU A 293 2.07 9.06 -8.95
CA LEU A 293 1.42 9.68 -7.79
C LEU A 293 1.79 11.16 -7.66
N SER A 294 3.09 11.51 -7.84
CA SER A 294 3.54 12.91 -7.83
C SER A 294 2.90 13.71 -8.97
N HIS A 295 2.89 13.17 -10.19
CA HIS A 295 2.38 13.86 -11.38
C HIS A 295 0.88 14.15 -11.27
N TRP A 296 0.05 13.13 -11.01
CA TRP A 296 -1.41 13.31 -10.92
C TRP A 296 -1.83 14.03 -9.65
N GLY A 297 -1.11 13.85 -8.55
CA GLY A 297 -1.29 14.65 -7.35
C GLY A 297 -1.07 16.15 -7.61
N ALA A 298 -0.01 16.50 -8.34
CA ALA A 298 0.28 17.88 -8.71
C ALA A 298 -0.83 18.51 -9.55
N LYS A 299 -1.46 17.77 -10.46
CA LYS A 299 -2.64 18.22 -11.21
C LYS A 299 -3.85 18.57 -10.34
N LYS A 300 -3.89 18.03 -9.11
CA LYS A 300 -4.92 18.30 -8.10
C LYS A 300 -4.46 19.26 -6.99
N GLY A 301 -3.32 19.93 -7.21
CA GLY A 301 -2.79 20.96 -6.31
C GLY A 301 -1.91 20.44 -5.19
N LEU A 302 -1.49 19.18 -5.20
CA LEU A 302 -0.47 18.68 -4.30
C LEU A 302 0.92 19.17 -4.75
N GLN A 303 1.81 19.34 -3.78
CA GLN A 303 3.24 19.57 -4.00
C GLN A 303 4.03 18.50 -3.28
N GLU A 304 5.06 17.98 -3.92
CA GLU A 304 5.96 17.01 -3.29
C GLU A 304 6.80 17.70 -2.22
N CYS A 305 6.72 17.20 -0.97
CA CYS A 305 7.65 17.56 0.11
C CYS A 305 8.96 16.80 -0.03
N GLY A 306 8.88 15.53 -0.39
CA GLY A 306 10.03 14.70 -0.64
C GLY A 306 9.69 13.24 -0.86
N PHE A 307 10.70 12.53 -1.41
CA PHE A 307 10.68 11.12 -1.69
C PHE A 307 11.94 10.46 -1.14
N THR A 308 11.79 9.39 -0.35
CA THR A 308 12.90 8.69 0.28
C THR A 308 12.61 7.19 0.42
N ASP A 309 13.58 6.41 0.89
CA ASP A 309 13.31 5.04 1.31
C ASP A 309 12.88 4.97 2.79
N GLN A 310 12.16 3.90 3.13
CA GLN A 310 11.65 3.70 4.48
C GLN A 310 12.76 3.67 5.54
N CYS A 311 13.93 3.11 5.22
CA CYS A 311 15.06 3.07 6.15
C CYS A 311 15.47 4.48 6.58
N ARG A 312 15.70 5.38 5.63
CA ARG A 312 16.06 6.77 5.90
C ARG A 312 14.97 7.51 6.64
N PHE A 313 13.73 7.31 6.23
CA PHE A 313 12.56 7.92 6.88
C PHE A 313 12.49 7.54 8.35
N LEU A 314 12.57 6.24 8.68
CA LEU A 314 12.51 5.77 10.06
C LEU A 314 13.72 6.22 10.89
N LEU A 315 14.94 6.19 10.31
CA LEU A 315 16.14 6.69 10.97
C LEU A 315 16.04 8.19 11.28
N ALA A 316 15.53 8.98 10.35
CA ALA A 316 15.33 10.42 10.51
C ALA A 316 14.32 10.76 11.63
N LEU A 317 13.32 9.90 11.85
CA LEU A 317 12.32 10.03 12.92
C LEU A 317 12.81 9.52 14.29
N GLY A 318 14.05 9.00 14.39
CA GLY A 318 14.62 8.52 15.62
C GLY A 318 14.36 7.05 15.90
N PHE A 319 14.48 6.19 14.88
CA PHE A 319 14.32 4.74 15.01
C PHE A 319 15.25 4.15 16.09
N ASN A 320 16.53 4.57 16.12
CA ASN A 320 17.50 4.04 17.07
C ASN A 320 17.12 4.37 18.52
N GLU A 321 16.68 5.59 18.77
CA GLU A 321 16.21 6.05 20.07
C GLU A 321 14.97 5.29 20.52
N CYS A 322 14.00 5.11 19.62
CA CYS A 322 12.77 4.36 19.89
C CYS A 322 13.07 2.89 20.24
N VAL A 323 13.97 2.24 19.51
CA VAL A 323 14.41 0.86 19.80
C VAL A 323 15.16 0.80 21.14
N GLN A 324 16.01 1.80 21.44
CA GLN A 324 16.74 1.84 22.70
C GLN A 324 15.81 2.01 23.90
N GLU A 325 14.79 2.85 23.81
CA GLU A 325 13.75 3.00 24.85
C GLU A 325 13.02 1.68 25.08
N MET A 326 12.61 1.00 23.99
CA MET A 326 11.94 -0.29 24.07
C MET A 326 12.82 -1.38 24.71
N VAL A 327 14.11 -1.43 24.34
CA VAL A 327 15.09 -2.35 24.93
C VAL A 327 15.28 -2.07 26.43
N SER A 328 15.35 -0.79 26.82
CA SER A 328 15.53 -0.39 28.22
C SER A 328 14.31 -0.71 29.10
N ALA A 329 13.12 -0.71 28.51
CA ALA A 329 11.88 -1.08 29.20
C ALA A 329 11.70 -2.61 29.39
N GLU A 330 12.39 -3.43 28.60
CA GLU A 330 12.29 -4.89 28.65
C GLU A 330 13.17 -5.48 29.77
N LYS A 331 12.56 -6.23 30.68
CA LYS A 331 13.26 -6.83 31.83
C LYS A 331 14.24 -7.93 31.45
N ASN A 332 13.98 -8.62 30.33
CA ASN A 332 14.83 -9.71 29.88
C ASN A 332 15.74 -9.25 28.73
N MET A 333 17.02 -9.10 29.03
CA MET A 333 18.04 -8.64 28.06
C MET A 333 18.11 -9.48 26.79
N LEU A 334 17.91 -10.80 26.85
CA LEU A 334 17.94 -11.66 25.67
C LEU A 334 16.71 -11.42 24.78
N VAL A 335 15.53 -11.22 25.39
CA VAL A 335 14.30 -10.85 24.67
C VAL A 335 14.45 -9.48 24.04
N ALA A 336 14.98 -8.51 24.80
CA ALA A 336 15.25 -7.16 24.31
C ALA A 336 16.18 -7.17 23.09
N ALA A 337 17.31 -7.86 23.17
CA ALA A 337 18.28 -7.96 22.09
C ALA A 337 17.68 -8.63 20.84
N ARG A 338 16.92 -9.71 21.00
CA ARG A 338 16.23 -10.39 19.88
C ARG A 338 15.22 -9.47 19.19
N LYS A 339 14.39 -8.76 19.97
CA LYS A 339 13.42 -7.79 19.43
C LYS A 339 14.12 -6.68 18.65
N ALA A 340 15.19 -6.10 19.21
CA ALA A 340 15.95 -5.04 18.53
C ALA A 340 16.60 -5.52 17.23
N THR A 341 17.19 -6.72 17.23
CA THR A 341 17.78 -7.31 16.02
C THR A 341 16.72 -7.55 14.96
N MET A 342 15.59 -8.16 15.33
CA MET A 342 14.47 -8.42 14.43
C MET A 342 13.93 -7.13 13.80
N LEU A 343 13.73 -6.08 14.61
CA LEU A 343 13.26 -4.78 14.11
C LEU A 343 14.22 -4.17 13.09
N LYS A 344 15.52 -4.15 13.41
CA LYS A 344 16.55 -3.63 12.49
C LYS A 344 16.60 -4.44 11.21
N GLN A 345 16.55 -5.76 11.31
CA GLN A 345 16.58 -6.63 10.15
C GLN A 345 15.38 -6.37 9.23
N ILE A 346 14.18 -6.39 9.77
CA ILE A 346 12.96 -6.27 8.95
C ILE A 346 12.77 -4.85 8.45
N LEU A 347 12.72 -3.85 9.35
CA LEU A 347 12.32 -2.49 8.98
C LEU A 347 13.43 -1.71 8.25
N LEU A 348 14.71 -1.98 8.53
CA LEU A 348 15.80 -1.24 7.91
C LEU A 348 16.48 -2.01 6.78
N LEU A 349 16.66 -3.33 6.88
CA LEU A 349 17.40 -4.10 5.88
C LEU A 349 16.50 -4.75 4.84
N GLU A 350 15.50 -5.53 5.25
CA GLU A 350 14.67 -6.29 4.31
C GLU A 350 13.65 -5.39 3.59
N MET A 351 12.94 -4.56 4.34
CA MET A 351 11.91 -3.65 3.81
C MET A 351 12.48 -2.26 3.51
N GLY A 352 13.45 -1.80 4.29
CA GLY A 352 13.88 -0.41 4.33
C GLY A 352 14.32 0.19 3.00
N SER A 353 14.99 -0.58 2.14
CA SER A 353 15.42 -0.11 0.82
C SER A 353 14.38 -0.35 -0.28
N LYS A 354 13.51 -1.35 -0.11
CA LYS A 354 12.48 -1.72 -1.08
C LYS A 354 11.29 -0.78 -0.97
N PHE A 355 10.84 -0.51 0.25
CA PHE A 355 9.76 0.41 0.53
C PHE A 355 10.20 1.85 0.39
N LYS A 356 9.31 2.66 -0.17
CA LYS A 356 9.50 4.10 -0.40
C LYS A 356 8.46 4.87 0.37
N VAL A 357 8.81 6.10 0.70
CA VAL A 357 7.94 7.06 1.35
C VAL A 357 7.86 8.28 0.47
N LEU A 358 6.67 8.57 -0.02
CA LEU A 358 6.34 9.82 -0.70
C LEU A 358 5.49 10.66 0.25
N ILE A 359 5.90 11.90 0.49
CA ILE A 359 5.10 12.89 1.20
C ILE A 359 4.77 14.02 0.26
N GLN A 360 3.47 14.28 0.12
CA GLN A 360 2.93 15.40 -0.65
C GLN A 360 2.14 16.32 0.28
N GLU A 361 2.12 17.61 -0.01
CA GLU A 361 1.39 18.61 0.77
C GLU A 361 0.38 19.39 -0.07
N LYS A 362 -0.63 19.96 0.59
CA LYS A 362 -1.60 20.88 -0.01
C LYS A 362 -1.79 22.09 0.87
N GLY A 363 -1.54 23.29 0.30
CA GLY A 363 -1.78 24.54 0.99
C GLY A 363 -0.80 24.88 2.11
N ILE A 364 0.38 24.25 2.13
CA ILE A 364 1.42 24.44 3.14
C ILE A 364 2.69 24.94 2.46
N HIS A 365 3.30 25.99 3.01
CA HIS A 365 4.53 26.56 2.43
C HIS A 365 5.81 26.05 3.09
N LYS A 366 5.69 25.24 4.15
CA LYS A 366 6.81 24.65 4.86
C LYS A 366 6.95 23.18 4.48
N LYS A 367 8.11 22.82 3.92
CA LYS A 367 8.39 21.47 3.41
C LYS A 367 9.40 20.67 4.25
N ASP A 368 10.03 21.31 5.25
CA ASP A 368 11.07 20.67 6.07
C ASP A 368 10.41 19.78 7.13
N LEU A 369 10.18 18.53 6.79
CA LEU A 369 9.69 17.51 7.70
C LEU A 369 10.83 16.64 8.22
N SER A 370 10.80 16.34 9.52
CA SER A 370 11.84 15.54 10.19
C SER A 370 12.12 14.21 9.50
N GLY A 371 11.08 13.49 9.09
CA GLY A 371 11.22 12.21 8.38
C GLY A 371 11.91 12.30 7.02
N LEU A 372 11.99 13.48 6.42
CA LEU A 372 12.67 13.71 5.14
C LEU A 372 14.09 14.28 5.29
N SER A 373 14.56 14.53 6.50
CA SER A 373 15.87 15.17 6.76
C SER A 373 17.07 14.38 6.21
N LEU A 374 16.92 13.07 6.02
CA LEU A 374 17.95 12.19 5.43
C LEU A 374 17.71 11.85 3.96
N ALA A 375 16.67 12.41 3.32
CA ALA A 375 16.27 12.05 1.94
C ALA A 375 17.36 12.38 0.90
N SER A 376 18.11 13.46 1.10
CA SER A 376 19.16 13.92 0.16
C SER A 376 20.51 13.24 0.33
N LEU A 377 20.69 12.40 1.34
CA LEU A 377 21.96 11.69 1.53
C LEU A 377 22.14 10.62 0.45
N ALA A 378 23.35 10.55 -0.12
CA ALA A 378 23.71 9.46 -1.04
C ALA A 378 23.44 8.10 -0.38
N PRO A 379 23.07 7.04 -1.15
CA PRO A 379 22.89 5.71 -0.59
C PRO A 379 24.16 5.34 0.18
N ALA A 380 24.03 5.19 1.50
CA ALA A 380 25.12 4.63 2.27
C ALA A 380 25.34 3.20 1.73
N ALA A 381 26.55 2.93 1.20
CA ALA A 381 26.97 1.57 0.95
C ALA A 381 27.02 0.90 2.32
N PHE A 382 25.97 0.17 2.65
CA PHE A 382 25.99 -0.77 3.78
C PHE A 382 26.88 -1.94 3.34
N THR A 383 28.16 -1.84 3.62
CA THR A 383 29.14 -2.95 3.56
C THR A 383 28.97 -3.85 4.77
#